data_3accafbdea4ec1fcd604efeb1e200187
#
_entry.id   3accafbdea4ec1fcd604efeb1e200187
#
_cell.length_a   1.000
_cell.length_b   1.000
_cell.length_c   1.000
_cell.angle_alpha   90.00
_cell.angle_beta   90.00
_cell.angle_gamma   90.00
#
_symmetry.space_group_name_H-M   'P 1'
#
loop_
_entity.id
_entity.type
_entity.pdbx_description
1 polymer ?
#
loop_
_entity_poly.entity_id
_entity_poly.type
_entity_poly.pdbx_seq_one_letter_code
_entity_poly.pdbx_strand_id
1 'polypeptide(L)'
;MKHYMKLTALFAVLLTMLAMLTLTACQTGMPTEGETKPTFVNPHTIQTGDCLVHTLENDICTSCGWEYQVSEGLEIGVDTYSGQYLVLGRGECTDTQIYLPTTHEGNTVMGVAIGAFTGDETLTHVVIPEGMTVIGDSAFSRCSKLVSVEIPTTVQTLNRALFEGCFRLTSVNLPEGITSIPDSLFSGCSSLKSITIPSTVTNLHGWAFKKCLRLTEITIPEGVTEIGNGAFEGCRDLTTLYLPTTLTTLSGTTFKDCESLTDVHYSGNIAQWCSVRIDFQDASPTMLAENFYVEGARIEGDITLPEGITAIGSFTLAGLRNVTSVTVPASVVSIGDNAFKDCEKLAYLVLQGSTHAGSNPFPNTAVKHIYLTDTREDALSYIAYWAGACKSAGAEFHYGDAWEYDENGVPQLKEE
;
A
#
# COMPACT_ATOMS: atom_id res chain seq x y z
N MET A 1 -34.62 -32.73 14.92
CA MET A 1 -33.72 -33.64 14.16
C MET A 1 -33.86 -33.56 12.62
N LYS A 2 -35.02 -33.29 12.02
CA LYS A 2 -35.15 -33.20 10.54
C LYS A 2 -34.57 -31.94 9.88
N HIS A 3 -34.24 -30.89 10.62
CA HIS A 3 -33.66 -29.67 10.07
C HIS A 3 -32.12 -29.68 10.02
N TYR A 4 -31.47 -30.41 10.92
CA TYR A 4 -30.01 -30.58 10.90
C TYR A 4 -29.49 -31.50 9.80
N MET A 5 -30.27 -32.52 9.42
CA MET A 5 -29.89 -33.42 8.33
C MET A 5 -29.98 -32.79 6.93
N LYS A 6 -30.76 -31.72 6.74
CA LYS A 6 -30.78 -30.98 5.46
C LYS A 6 -29.61 -30.01 5.27
N LEU A 7 -29.07 -29.46 6.37
CA LEU A 7 -27.89 -28.56 6.30
C LEU A 7 -26.61 -29.34 6.01
N THR A 8 -26.44 -30.54 6.61
CA THR A 8 -25.24 -31.35 6.35
C THR A 8 -25.20 -31.94 4.94
N ALA A 9 -26.35 -32.25 4.36
CA ALA A 9 -26.45 -32.72 2.97
C ALA A 9 -26.14 -31.55 1.98
N LEU A 10 -26.56 -30.34 2.28
CA LEU A 10 -26.28 -29.18 1.44
C LEU A 10 -24.78 -28.79 1.47
N PHE A 11 -24.13 -28.91 2.64
CA PHE A 11 -22.70 -28.67 2.75
C PHE A 11 -21.84 -29.71 2.03
N ALA A 12 -22.25 -30.99 2.07
CA ALA A 12 -21.56 -32.07 1.33
C ALA A 12 -21.68 -31.89 -0.19
N VAL A 13 -22.83 -31.43 -0.69
CA VAL A 13 -23.05 -31.17 -2.12
C VAL A 13 -22.29 -29.92 -2.56
N LEU A 14 -22.18 -28.87 -1.70
CA LEU A 14 -21.36 -27.71 -2.02
C LEU A 14 -19.86 -28.05 -2.07
N LEU A 15 -19.35 -28.89 -1.14
CA LEU A 15 -17.95 -29.33 -1.16
C LEU A 15 -17.62 -30.19 -2.38
N THR A 16 -18.54 -31.07 -2.82
CA THR A 16 -18.34 -31.89 -4.01
C THR A 16 -18.46 -31.07 -5.30
N MET A 17 -19.32 -30.04 -5.34
CA MET A 17 -19.35 -29.10 -6.47
C MET A 17 -18.11 -28.20 -6.53
N LEU A 18 -17.58 -27.78 -5.39
CA LEU A 18 -16.32 -27.01 -5.35
C LEU A 18 -15.11 -27.84 -5.78
N ALA A 19 -15.08 -29.14 -5.40
CA ALA A 19 -14.06 -30.08 -5.84
C ALA A 19 -14.18 -30.46 -7.33
N MET A 20 -15.40 -30.50 -7.88
CA MET A 20 -15.60 -30.71 -9.32
C MET A 20 -15.32 -29.44 -10.15
N LEU A 21 -15.53 -28.26 -9.60
CA LEU A 21 -15.14 -27.00 -10.27
C LEU A 21 -13.62 -26.82 -10.36
N THR A 22 -12.87 -27.36 -9.41
CA THR A 22 -11.39 -27.34 -9.48
C THR A 22 -10.83 -28.39 -10.45
N LEU A 23 -11.55 -29.51 -10.69
CA LEU A 23 -11.13 -30.52 -11.68
C LEU A 23 -11.58 -30.17 -13.11
N THR A 24 -12.67 -29.40 -13.30
CA THR A 24 -13.13 -29.00 -14.63
C THR A 24 -12.46 -27.74 -15.17
N ALA A 25 -11.80 -26.95 -14.33
CA ALA A 25 -11.00 -25.80 -14.77
C ALA A 25 -9.71 -26.19 -15.51
N CYS A 26 -9.32 -27.46 -15.47
CA CYS A 26 -8.18 -28.02 -16.21
C CYS A 26 -8.46 -28.39 -17.67
N GLN A 27 -9.70 -28.30 -18.18
CA GLN A 27 -10.03 -28.84 -19.51
C GLN A 27 -10.62 -27.86 -20.54
N THR A 28 -10.90 -26.60 -20.22
CA THR A 28 -11.41 -25.66 -21.24
C THR A 28 -10.91 -24.24 -20.98
N GLY A 29 -9.70 -23.95 -21.39
CA GLY A 29 -9.14 -22.60 -21.40
C GLY A 29 -8.86 -22.11 -22.80
N MET A 30 -9.87 -21.70 -23.56
CA MET A 30 -9.66 -20.69 -24.61
C MET A 30 -9.78 -19.31 -23.96
N PRO A 31 -8.83 -18.40 -24.21
CA PRO A 31 -8.88 -17.06 -23.68
C PRO A 31 -9.97 -16.25 -24.39
N THR A 32 -10.86 -15.63 -23.63
CA THR A 32 -11.71 -14.55 -24.13
C THR A 32 -10.84 -13.33 -24.38
N GLU A 33 -10.92 -12.77 -25.57
CA GLU A 33 -10.27 -11.54 -25.98
C GLU A 33 -10.66 -10.38 -25.02
N GLY A 34 -9.66 -9.74 -24.41
CA GLY A 34 -9.91 -8.46 -23.76
C GLY A 34 -9.07 -8.06 -22.56
N GLU A 35 -8.00 -8.75 -22.18
CA GLU A 35 -7.00 -8.18 -21.26
C GLU A 35 -5.66 -8.90 -21.45
N THR A 36 -4.75 -8.27 -22.20
CA THR A 36 -3.37 -8.71 -22.28
C THR A 36 -2.62 -8.31 -21.01
N LYS A 37 -2.68 -9.14 -19.95
CA LYS A 37 -1.54 -9.21 -19.04
C LYS A 37 -0.33 -9.57 -19.91
N PRO A 38 0.81 -8.89 -19.77
CA PRO A 38 2.05 -9.37 -20.34
C PRO A 38 2.43 -10.63 -19.56
N THR A 39 1.87 -11.77 -19.94
CA THR A 39 2.36 -13.06 -19.49
C THR A 39 3.72 -13.23 -20.14
N PHE A 40 4.76 -13.25 -19.29
CA PHE A 40 6.01 -13.86 -19.67
C PHE A 40 5.65 -15.30 -20.11
N VAL A 41 5.58 -15.50 -21.40
CA VAL A 41 5.44 -16.85 -21.96
C VAL A 41 6.83 -17.42 -21.86
N ASN A 42 7.11 -18.23 -20.83
CA ASN A 42 8.24 -19.11 -20.83
C ASN A 42 8.24 -19.82 -22.19
N PRO A 43 9.24 -19.63 -23.07
CA PRO A 43 9.24 -20.19 -24.40
C PRO A 43 9.09 -21.71 -24.40
N HIS A 44 9.23 -22.35 -23.24
CA HIS A 44 9.13 -23.78 -23.04
C HIS A 44 7.71 -24.28 -22.63
N THR A 45 6.80 -23.38 -22.21
CA THR A 45 5.40 -23.76 -21.90
C THR A 45 4.56 -24.15 -23.14
N ILE A 46 5.08 -23.91 -24.35
CA ILE A 46 4.34 -24.15 -25.61
C ILE A 46 4.51 -25.57 -26.15
N GLN A 47 5.48 -26.36 -25.66
CA GLN A 47 5.78 -27.67 -26.29
C GLN A 47 5.40 -28.92 -25.48
N THR A 48 5.09 -28.83 -24.19
CA THR A 48 4.69 -30.01 -23.38
C THR A 48 3.53 -29.66 -22.45
N GLY A 49 2.36 -29.88 -22.91
CA GLY A 49 1.08 -29.36 -22.49
C GLY A 49 0.57 -29.57 -21.06
N ASP A 50 1.32 -29.91 -20.03
CA ASP A 50 0.70 -30.34 -18.76
C ASP A 50 1.27 -29.74 -17.47
N CYS A 51 2.32 -28.92 -17.48
CA CYS A 51 2.88 -28.34 -16.26
C CYS A 51 2.86 -26.83 -16.28
N LEU A 52 1.98 -26.21 -15.47
CA LEU A 52 1.93 -24.76 -15.28
C LEU A 52 3.01 -24.24 -14.32
N VAL A 53 3.51 -25.12 -13.44
CA VAL A 53 4.60 -24.85 -12.49
C VAL A 53 5.52 -26.06 -12.49
N HIS A 54 6.81 -25.83 -12.71
CA HIS A 54 7.81 -26.90 -12.72
C HIS A 54 8.47 -27.02 -11.34
N THR A 55 8.32 -28.18 -10.69
CA THR A 55 9.10 -28.54 -9.51
C THR A 55 10.33 -29.30 -10.00
N LEU A 56 11.51 -28.71 -9.81
CA LEU A 56 12.75 -29.23 -10.36
C LEU A 56 13.52 -30.06 -9.32
N GLU A 57 14.06 -31.19 -9.76
CA GLU A 57 15.05 -31.97 -9.05
C GLU A 57 16.21 -32.24 -9.99
N ASN A 58 17.44 -31.76 -9.65
CA ASN A 58 18.60 -31.76 -10.52
C ASN A 58 18.30 -31.17 -11.91
N ASP A 59 17.64 -30.01 -11.93
CA ASP A 59 17.26 -29.28 -13.13
C ASP A 59 16.27 -30.02 -14.07
N ILE A 60 15.64 -31.09 -13.60
CA ILE A 60 14.60 -31.84 -14.32
C ILE A 60 13.26 -31.69 -13.57
N CYS A 61 12.21 -31.34 -14.29
CA CYS A 61 10.86 -31.29 -13.71
C CYS A 61 10.37 -32.69 -13.30
N THR A 62 10.09 -32.87 -12.01
CA THR A 62 9.65 -34.15 -11.45
C THR A 62 8.27 -34.60 -11.96
N SER A 63 7.46 -33.66 -12.49
CA SER A 63 6.11 -33.94 -12.95
C SER A 63 6.01 -34.24 -14.44
N CYS A 64 6.78 -33.56 -15.30
CA CYS A 64 6.71 -33.71 -16.75
C CYS A 64 8.02 -34.14 -17.40
N GLY A 65 9.12 -34.28 -16.64
CA GLY A 65 10.43 -34.66 -17.15
C GLY A 65 11.12 -33.60 -18.00
N TRP A 66 10.60 -32.37 -18.01
CA TRP A 66 11.23 -31.27 -18.72
C TRP A 66 12.58 -30.92 -18.09
N GLU A 67 13.62 -30.85 -18.91
CA GLU A 67 14.98 -30.48 -18.47
C GLU A 67 15.11 -28.95 -18.46
N TYR A 68 15.45 -28.40 -17.30
CA TYR A 68 15.66 -26.99 -17.10
C TYR A 68 17.05 -26.60 -17.66
N GLN A 69 17.03 -25.76 -18.68
CA GLN A 69 18.30 -25.34 -19.31
C GLN A 69 18.91 -24.18 -18.50
N VAL A 70 19.86 -24.50 -17.67
CA VAL A 70 20.63 -23.51 -16.91
C VAL A 70 21.54 -22.66 -17.79
N SER A 71 21.72 -21.40 -17.42
CA SER A 71 22.70 -20.54 -18.08
C SER A 71 24.13 -20.94 -17.73
N GLU A 72 24.96 -21.16 -18.74
CA GLU A 72 26.36 -21.51 -18.57
C GLU A 72 27.22 -20.27 -18.28
N GLY A 73 28.36 -20.47 -17.61
CA GLY A 73 29.36 -19.44 -17.36
C GLY A 73 29.05 -18.50 -16.21
N LEU A 74 28.00 -18.78 -15.43
CA LEU A 74 27.72 -18.03 -14.21
C LEU A 74 28.84 -18.25 -13.19
N GLU A 75 29.18 -17.19 -12.45
CA GLU A 75 30.10 -17.30 -11.32
C GLU A 75 29.35 -17.89 -10.12
N ILE A 76 29.72 -19.10 -9.69
CA ILE A 76 29.04 -19.81 -8.60
C ILE A 76 30.07 -20.30 -7.61
N GLY A 77 29.82 -20.17 -6.33
CA GLY A 77 30.77 -20.58 -5.29
C GLY A 77 30.31 -20.29 -3.89
N VAL A 78 31.21 -20.44 -2.93
CA VAL A 78 30.93 -20.13 -1.52
C VAL A 78 30.93 -18.62 -1.30
N ASP A 79 29.81 -18.07 -0.92
CA ASP A 79 29.72 -16.68 -0.47
C ASP A 79 30.49 -16.52 0.85
N THR A 80 31.40 -15.57 0.89
CA THR A 80 32.30 -15.38 2.04
C THR A 80 31.62 -14.83 3.28
N TYR A 81 30.43 -14.21 3.13
CA TYR A 81 29.66 -13.65 4.23
C TYR A 81 28.74 -14.68 4.90
N SER A 82 28.01 -15.44 4.08
CA SER A 82 27.03 -16.42 4.56
C SER A 82 27.62 -17.83 4.72
N GLY A 83 28.72 -18.13 4.05
CA GLY A 83 29.26 -19.47 3.92
C GLY A 83 28.43 -20.43 3.06
N GLN A 84 27.37 -19.89 2.42
CA GLN A 84 26.48 -20.66 1.53
C GLN A 84 27.02 -20.73 0.11
N TYR A 85 26.60 -21.76 -0.64
CA TYR A 85 26.91 -21.90 -2.05
C TYR A 85 25.88 -21.12 -2.88
N LEU A 86 26.31 -20.02 -3.50
CA LEU A 86 25.44 -19.05 -4.17
C LEU A 86 25.93 -18.73 -5.57
N VAL A 87 25.04 -18.18 -6.40
CA VAL A 87 25.41 -17.45 -7.61
C VAL A 87 26.01 -16.12 -7.18
N LEU A 88 27.29 -15.92 -7.45
CA LEU A 88 28.09 -14.76 -7.05
C LEU A 88 28.03 -13.64 -8.08
N GLY A 89 27.75 -13.98 -9.34
CA GLY A 89 27.68 -13.00 -10.43
C GLY A 89 27.47 -13.62 -11.81
N ARG A 90 27.51 -12.76 -12.80
CA ARG A 90 27.37 -13.16 -14.21
C ARG A 90 28.52 -14.03 -14.68
N GLY A 91 29.76 -13.86 -14.18
CA GLY A 91 30.92 -14.53 -14.69
C GLY A 91 31.11 -14.27 -16.18
N GLU A 92 31.32 -15.34 -16.96
CA GLU A 92 31.46 -15.32 -18.43
C GLU A 92 30.13 -15.55 -19.17
N CYS A 93 29.00 -15.67 -18.44
CA CYS A 93 27.68 -15.87 -19.02
C CYS A 93 27.29 -14.69 -19.91
N THR A 94 26.92 -14.95 -21.16
CA THR A 94 26.51 -13.95 -22.15
C THR A 94 25.00 -13.86 -22.35
N ASP A 95 24.24 -14.75 -21.71
CA ASP A 95 22.80 -14.81 -21.85
C ASP A 95 22.15 -13.53 -21.36
N THR A 96 21.15 -13.04 -22.09
CA THR A 96 20.31 -11.91 -21.65
C THR A 96 19.11 -12.36 -20.82
N GLN A 97 18.76 -13.63 -20.91
CA GLN A 97 17.77 -14.31 -20.08
C GLN A 97 18.53 -15.37 -19.28
N ILE A 98 18.53 -15.24 -17.98
CA ILE A 98 19.30 -16.10 -17.07
C ILE A 98 18.39 -17.08 -16.37
N TYR A 99 18.76 -18.34 -16.43
CA TYR A 99 18.15 -19.46 -15.72
C TYR A 99 19.16 -19.98 -14.68
N LEU A 100 18.88 -19.78 -13.40
CA LEU A 100 19.81 -20.11 -12.32
C LEU A 100 19.81 -21.62 -12.03
N PRO A 101 20.98 -22.28 -11.83
CA PRO A 101 21.04 -23.70 -11.54
C PRO A 101 20.67 -24.02 -10.09
N THR A 102 20.06 -25.17 -9.86
CA THR A 102 19.78 -25.69 -8.50
C THR A 102 21.01 -26.38 -7.90
N THR A 103 21.92 -26.86 -8.75
CA THR A 103 23.17 -27.53 -8.34
C THR A 103 24.34 -27.08 -9.19
N HIS A 104 25.54 -27.09 -8.61
CA HIS A 104 26.79 -26.83 -9.33
C HIS A 104 27.94 -27.62 -8.69
N GLU A 105 28.66 -28.42 -9.48
CA GLU A 105 29.76 -29.29 -9.01
C GLU A 105 29.37 -30.18 -7.81
N GLY A 106 28.12 -30.67 -7.81
CA GLY A 106 27.59 -31.52 -6.74
C GLY A 106 27.17 -30.79 -5.47
N ASN A 107 27.25 -29.45 -5.44
CA ASN A 107 26.76 -28.63 -4.34
C ASN A 107 25.38 -28.03 -4.67
N THR A 108 24.50 -27.95 -3.69
CA THR A 108 23.20 -27.25 -3.83
C THR A 108 23.44 -25.75 -3.86
N VAL A 109 22.92 -25.07 -4.89
CA VAL A 109 22.92 -23.61 -5.00
C VAL A 109 21.72 -23.05 -4.24
N MET A 110 21.98 -22.34 -3.14
CA MET A 110 20.95 -21.85 -2.22
C MET A 110 20.27 -20.56 -2.68
N GLY A 111 20.84 -19.86 -3.66
CA GLY A 111 20.30 -18.59 -4.14
C GLY A 111 21.32 -17.68 -4.80
N VAL A 112 21.12 -16.37 -4.65
CA VAL A 112 21.88 -15.29 -5.27
C VAL A 112 22.57 -14.43 -4.20
N ALA A 113 23.85 -14.17 -4.38
CA ALA A 113 24.64 -13.37 -3.45
C ALA A 113 24.29 -11.87 -3.49
N ILE A 114 24.74 -11.13 -2.49
CA ILE A 114 24.62 -9.67 -2.43
C ILE A 114 25.25 -9.05 -3.67
N GLY A 115 24.49 -8.22 -4.38
CA GLY A 115 24.96 -7.46 -5.53
C GLY A 115 25.35 -8.26 -6.78
N ALA A 116 25.06 -9.56 -6.84
CA ALA A 116 25.56 -10.48 -7.87
C ALA A 116 25.39 -9.98 -9.32
N PHE A 117 24.28 -9.33 -9.64
CA PHE A 117 24.01 -8.76 -10.97
C PHE A 117 23.87 -7.24 -10.96
N THR A 118 24.32 -6.56 -9.89
CA THR A 118 24.18 -5.11 -9.78
C THR A 118 24.75 -4.39 -11.00
N GLY A 119 23.92 -3.57 -11.66
CA GLY A 119 24.34 -2.75 -12.81
C GLY A 119 24.47 -3.53 -14.12
N ASP A 120 23.95 -4.74 -14.19
CA ASP A 120 23.95 -5.50 -15.44
C ASP A 120 23.05 -4.83 -16.49
N GLU A 121 23.67 -4.32 -17.55
CA GLU A 121 22.99 -3.59 -18.63
C GLU A 121 22.48 -4.51 -19.75
N THR A 122 22.68 -5.81 -19.64
CA THR A 122 22.30 -6.80 -20.66
C THR A 122 21.12 -7.67 -20.23
N LEU A 123 20.99 -7.91 -18.93
CA LEU A 123 20.01 -8.79 -18.33
C LEU A 123 18.57 -8.30 -18.59
N THR A 124 17.74 -9.16 -19.18
CA THR A 124 16.35 -8.86 -19.51
C THR A 124 15.35 -9.66 -18.68
N HIS A 125 15.68 -10.91 -18.36
CA HIS A 125 14.82 -11.82 -17.60
C HIS A 125 15.68 -12.70 -16.67
N VAL A 126 15.13 -13.02 -15.49
CA VAL A 126 15.74 -13.96 -14.55
C VAL A 126 14.70 -14.94 -14.08
N VAL A 127 15.01 -16.21 -14.13
CA VAL A 127 14.23 -17.29 -13.53
C VAL A 127 15.04 -17.89 -12.38
N ILE A 128 14.48 -17.77 -11.18
CA ILE A 128 15.04 -18.30 -9.94
C ILE A 128 14.23 -19.58 -9.64
N PRO A 129 14.87 -20.77 -9.66
CA PRO A 129 14.13 -22.02 -9.48
C PRO A 129 13.67 -22.24 -8.05
N GLU A 130 12.62 -23.06 -7.89
CA GLU A 130 12.20 -23.54 -6.57
C GLU A 130 13.35 -24.27 -5.86
N GLY A 131 13.40 -24.14 -4.53
CA GLY A 131 14.49 -24.64 -3.70
C GLY A 131 15.53 -23.58 -3.36
N MET A 132 15.67 -22.52 -4.14
CA MET A 132 16.43 -21.34 -3.71
C MET A 132 15.68 -20.57 -2.65
N THR A 133 16.38 -20.17 -1.59
CA THR A 133 15.79 -19.49 -0.42
C THR A 133 16.38 -18.12 -0.15
N VAL A 134 17.49 -17.79 -0.82
CA VAL A 134 18.28 -16.57 -0.56
C VAL A 134 18.37 -15.72 -1.83
N ILE A 135 18.02 -14.43 -1.72
CA ILE A 135 18.36 -13.42 -2.73
C ILE A 135 18.96 -12.24 -1.96
N GLY A 136 20.23 -11.98 -2.16
CA GLY A 136 20.99 -10.98 -1.40
C GLY A 136 20.54 -9.54 -1.66
N ASP A 137 20.96 -8.62 -0.77
CA ASP A 137 20.76 -7.17 -0.95
C ASP A 137 21.23 -6.73 -2.33
N SER A 138 20.44 -5.87 -3.00
CA SER A 138 20.79 -5.25 -4.29
C SER A 138 21.14 -6.24 -5.41
N ALA A 139 20.79 -7.53 -5.29
CA ALA A 139 21.25 -8.58 -6.23
C ALA A 139 20.98 -8.24 -7.69
N PHE A 140 19.89 -7.55 -8.02
CA PHE A 140 19.53 -7.09 -9.36
C PHE A 140 19.42 -5.57 -9.46
N SER A 141 19.98 -4.82 -8.50
CA SER A 141 19.93 -3.37 -8.52
C SER A 141 20.53 -2.80 -9.81
N ARG A 142 19.87 -1.79 -10.40
CA ARG A 142 20.32 -1.10 -11.62
C ARG A 142 20.47 -1.98 -12.87
N CYS A 143 19.80 -3.14 -12.89
CA CYS A 143 19.67 -3.93 -14.13
C CYS A 143 18.72 -3.18 -15.08
N SER A 144 19.28 -2.23 -15.85
CA SER A 144 18.51 -1.23 -16.60
C SER A 144 17.62 -1.80 -17.70
N LYS A 145 17.90 -3.02 -18.19
CA LYS A 145 17.11 -3.73 -19.20
C LYS A 145 16.20 -4.82 -18.63
N LEU A 146 16.27 -5.10 -17.33
CA LEU A 146 15.48 -6.14 -16.70
C LEU A 146 13.98 -5.84 -16.82
N VAL A 147 13.24 -6.78 -17.40
CA VAL A 147 11.80 -6.67 -17.70
C VAL A 147 10.96 -7.47 -16.71
N SER A 148 11.42 -8.66 -16.35
CA SER A 148 10.73 -9.51 -15.38
C SER A 148 11.68 -10.40 -14.59
N VAL A 149 11.24 -10.76 -13.38
CA VAL A 149 11.89 -11.75 -12.51
C VAL A 149 10.82 -12.68 -11.97
N GLU A 150 11.07 -13.98 -12.04
CA GLU A 150 10.26 -15.00 -11.37
C GLU A 150 10.95 -15.37 -10.04
N ILE A 151 10.27 -15.04 -8.93
CA ILE A 151 10.75 -15.34 -7.58
C ILE A 151 10.01 -16.58 -7.09
N PRO A 152 10.71 -17.66 -6.67
CA PRO A 152 10.08 -18.90 -6.25
C PRO A 152 9.40 -18.76 -4.87
N THR A 153 8.45 -19.66 -4.60
CA THR A 153 7.70 -19.68 -3.33
C THR A 153 8.57 -20.04 -2.13
N THR A 154 9.72 -20.65 -2.37
CA THR A 154 10.71 -20.98 -1.32
C THR A 154 11.44 -19.76 -0.76
N VAL A 155 11.40 -18.61 -1.44
CA VAL A 155 11.93 -17.33 -0.94
C VAL A 155 10.92 -16.70 0.00
N GLN A 156 11.22 -16.65 1.29
CA GLN A 156 10.34 -16.10 2.31
C GLN A 156 10.76 -14.71 2.79
N THR A 157 11.92 -14.24 2.36
CA THR A 157 12.45 -12.91 2.70
C THR A 157 13.03 -12.26 1.47
N LEU A 158 12.56 -11.05 1.18
CA LEU A 158 13.18 -10.18 0.18
C LEU A 158 14.12 -9.22 0.88
N ASN A 159 15.20 -8.86 0.21
CA ASN A 159 16.24 -8.00 0.75
C ASN A 159 16.17 -6.59 0.15
N ARG A 160 16.83 -5.62 0.81
CA ARG A 160 16.76 -4.20 0.45
C ARG A 160 17.29 -3.96 -0.96
N ALA A 161 16.71 -2.96 -1.64
CA ALA A 161 17.15 -2.45 -2.95
C ALA A 161 17.27 -3.53 -4.04
N LEU A 162 16.57 -4.67 -3.88
CA LEU A 162 16.75 -5.84 -4.76
C LEU A 162 16.57 -5.48 -6.24
N PHE A 163 15.59 -4.63 -6.58
CA PHE A 163 15.32 -4.17 -7.94
C PHE A 163 15.47 -2.65 -8.09
N GLU A 164 16.21 -2.00 -7.18
CA GLU A 164 16.41 -0.55 -7.27
C GLU A 164 16.98 -0.16 -8.64
N GLY A 165 16.33 0.81 -9.32
CA GLY A 165 16.80 1.31 -10.62
C GLY A 165 16.58 0.36 -11.81
N CYS A 166 15.77 -0.67 -11.67
CA CYS A 166 15.36 -1.52 -12.80
C CYS A 166 14.27 -0.79 -13.61
N PHE A 167 14.68 0.19 -14.43
CA PHE A 167 13.77 1.12 -15.12
C PHE A 167 12.77 0.45 -16.08
N ARG A 168 13.08 -0.74 -16.60
CA ARG A 168 12.25 -1.49 -17.54
C ARG A 168 11.44 -2.61 -16.88
N LEU A 169 11.57 -2.80 -15.58
CA LEU A 169 10.84 -3.83 -14.85
C LEU A 169 9.33 -3.54 -14.93
N THR A 170 8.59 -4.47 -15.53
CA THR A 170 7.14 -4.33 -15.75
C THR A 170 6.32 -5.28 -14.90
N SER A 171 6.90 -6.41 -14.51
CA SER A 171 6.23 -7.43 -13.71
C SER A 171 7.19 -8.16 -12.79
N VAL A 172 6.76 -8.40 -11.57
CA VAL A 172 7.38 -9.27 -10.57
C VAL A 172 6.26 -9.95 -9.82
N ASN A 173 6.36 -11.25 -9.64
CA ASN A 173 5.53 -11.97 -8.69
C ASN A 173 6.19 -11.88 -7.31
N LEU A 174 5.45 -11.45 -6.31
CA LEU A 174 5.90 -11.53 -4.92
C LEU A 174 5.41 -12.85 -4.33
N PRO A 175 6.30 -13.68 -3.76
CA PRO A 175 5.89 -14.96 -3.22
C PRO A 175 4.99 -14.77 -1.99
N GLU A 176 3.96 -15.60 -1.89
CA GLU A 176 3.16 -15.68 -0.67
C GLU A 176 4.04 -16.14 0.49
N GLY A 177 3.83 -15.56 1.67
CA GLY A 177 4.61 -15.87 2.86
C GLY A 177 5.68 -14.84 3.22
N ILE A 178 6.04 -13.91 2.32
CA ILE A 178 6.86 -12.76 2.74
C ILE A 178 6.06 -11.88 3.71
N THR A 179 6.74 -11.35 4.71
CA THR A 179 6.09 -10.53 5.76
C THR A 179 6.43 -9.04 5.65
N SER A 180 7.32 -8.67 4.75
CA SER A 180 7.72 -7.27 4.56
C SER A 180 8.09 -6.95 3.12
N ILE A 181 7.84 -5.70 2.73
CA ILE A 181 8.41 -5.07 1.54
C ILE A 181 9.56 -4.19 2.04
N PRO A 182 10.82 -4.58 1.81
CA PRO A 182 11.99 -3.90 2.37
C PRO A 182 12.28 -2.55 1.74
N ASP A 183 13.21 -1.82 2.36
CA ASP A 183 13.64 -0.51 1.89
C ASP A 183 14.10 -0.56 0.43
N SER A 184 13.61 0.40 -0.37
CA SER A 184 13.99 0.63 -1.76
C SER A 184 13.78 -0.58 -2.70
N LEU A 185 12.97 -1.58 -2.32
CA LEU A 185 12.81 -2.82 -3.09
C LEU A 185 12.59 -2.55 -4.59
N PHE A 186 11.68 -1.63 -4.94
CA PHE A 186 11.33 -1.22 -6.31
C PHE A 186 11.64 0.24 -6.60
N SER A 187 12.50 0.88 -5.80
CA SER A 187 12.85 2.28 -6.00
C SER A 187 13.37 2.52 -7.43
N GLY A 188 12.73 3.40 -8.18
CA GLY A 188 13.11 3.69 -9.58
C GLY A 188 12.63 2.66 -10.62
N CYS A 189 11.78 1.70 -10.28
CA CYS A 189 11.16 0.80 -11.26
C CYS A 189 10.09 1.56 -12.06
N SER A 190 10.53 2.48 -12.91
CA SER A 190 9.67 3.47 -13.57
C SER A 190 8.68 2.90 -14.58
N SER A 191 8.85 1.65 -15.01
CA SER A 191 7.93 0.95 -15.91
C SER A 191 6.91 0.05 -15.19
N LEU A 192 7.03 -0.13 -13.86
CA LEU A 192 6.12 -0.96 -13.07
C LEU A 192 4.73 -0.33 -13.01
N LYS A 193 3.72 -0.99 -13.60
CA LYS A 193 2.35 -0.47 -13.71
C LYS A 193 1.42 -0.92 -12.59
N SER A 194 1.62 -2.12 -12.14
CA SER A 194 0.83 -2.74 -11.06
C SER A 194 1.66 -3.77 -10.33
N ILE A 195 1.34 -4.00 -9.08
CA ILE A 195 1.93 -5.06 -8.27
C ILE A 195 0.90 -5.51 -7.23
N THR A 196 0.81 -6.80 -7.00
CA THR A 196 0.03 -7.34 -5.90
C THR A 196 0.95 -7.56 -4.70
N ILE A 197 0.64 -6.90 -3.58
CA ILE A 197 1.33 -7.12 -2.31
C ILE A 197 0.64 -8.30 -1.61
N PRO A 198 1.37 -9.37 -1.24
CA PRO A 198 0.80 -10.52 -0.55
C PRO A 198 0.10 -10.13 0.76
N SER A 199 -0.97 -10.84 1.09
CA SER A 199 -1.77 -10.59 2.32
C SER A 199 -0.99 -10.87 3.62
N THR A 200 0.13 -11.56 3.53
CA THR A 200 1.03 -11.84 4.66
C THR A 200 1.95 -10.67 5.03
N VAL A 201 2.02 -9.63 4.17
CA VAL A 201 2.87 -8.46 4.42
C VAL A 201 2.26 -7.59 5.52
N THR A 202 3.06 -7.32 6.55
CA THR A 202 2.70 -6.45 7.69
C THR A 202 3.56 -5.19 7.78
N ASN A 203 4.67 -5.14 7.01
CA ASN A 203 5.61 -4.01 7.05
C ASN A 203 5.92 -3.54 5.63
N LEU A 204 5.73 -2.25 5.39
CA LEU A 204 6.09 -1.57 4.15
C LEU A 204 7.12 -0.48 4.47
N HIS A 205 8.38 -0.77 4.13
CA HIS A 205 9.52 0.07 4.52
C HIS A 205 9.69 1.30 3.61
N GLY A 206 10.68 2.13 3.95
CA GLY A 206 10.93 3.39 3.26
C GLY A 206 11.34 3.20 1.79
N TRP A 207 10.93 4.13 0.95
CA TRP A 207 11.26 4.20 -0.49
C TRP A 207 10.94 2.94 -1.29
N ALA A 208 10.13 2.03 -0.75
CA ALA A 208 9.85 0.72 -1.36
C ALA A 208 9.40 0.81 -2.83
N PHE A 209 8.57 1.79 -3.17
CA PHE A 209 8.06 2.08 -4.53
C PHE A 209 8.42 3.49 -5.00
N LYS A 210 9.45 4.12 -4.40
CA LYS A 210 9.86 5.47 -4.81
C LYS A 210 10.10 5.53 -6.33
N LYS A 211 9.50 6.54 -7.00
CA LYS A 211 9.63 6.76 -8.45
C LYS A 211 9.20 5.56 -9.32
N CYS A 212 8.23 4.76 -8.85
CA CYS A 212 7.47 3.87 -9.72
C CYS A 212 6.51 4.72 -10.55
N LEU A 213 7.04 5.40 -11.58
CA LEU A 213 6.35 6.49 -12.30
C LEU A 213 5.03 6.04 -12.94
N ARG A 214 4.92 4.77 -13.36
CA ARG A 214 3.77 4.20 -14.06
C ARG A 214 2.84 3.36 -13.20
N LEU A 215 3.09 3.30 -11.89
CA LEU A 215 2.18 2.64 -10.95
C LEU A 215 0.89 3.45 -10.87
N THR A 216 -0.23 2.85 -11.27
CA THR A 216 -1.53 3.56 -11.35
C THR A 216 -2.44 3.29 -10.16
N GLU A 217 -2.31 2.14 -9.54
CA GLU A 217 -3.14 1.70 -8.42
C GLU A 217 -2.32 0.85 -7.47
N ILE A 218 -2.61 0.96 -6.18
CA ILE A 218 -2.00 0.10 -5.17
C ILE A 218 -2.99 -0.20 -4.04
N THR A 219 -3.05 -1.48 -3.65
CA THR A 219 -3.77 -1.95 -2.47
C THR A 219 -2.77 -2.33 -1.39
N ILE A 220 -2.86 -1.67 -0.25
CA ILE A 220 -2.09 -2.03 0.95
C ILE A 220 -2.87 -3.08 1.73
N PRO A 221 -2.31 -4.28 1.98
CA PRO A 221 -3.03 -5.36 2.62
C PRO A 221 -3.33 -5.08 4.10
N GLU A 222 -4.37 -5.75 4.60
CA GLU A 222 -4.64 -5.77 6.03
C GLU A 222 -3.45 -6.38 6.79
N GLY A 223 -3.19 -5.86 8.00
CA GLY A 223 -2.00 -6.20 8.79
C GLY A 223 -0.87 -5.17 8.66
N VAL A 224 -0.82 -4.38 7.60
CA VAL A 224 0.12 -3.25 7.51
C VAL A 224 -0.31 -2.15 8.47
N THR A 225 0.58 -1.81 9.41
CA THR A 225 0.33 -0.78 10.43
C THR A 225 1.06 0.52 10.15
N GLU A 226 2.13 0.47 9.38
CA GLU A 226 2.93 1.64 9.02
C GLU A 226 3.32 1.59 7.54
N ILE A 227 3.24 2.75 6.88
CA ILE A 227 3.83 2.98 5.56
C ILE A 227 5.04 3.88 5.75
N GLY A 228 6.21 3.36 5.40
CA GLY A 228 7.50 3.98 5.64
C GLY A 228 7.74 5.27 4.86
N ASN A 229 8.75 6.03 5.30
CA ASN A 229 9.12 7.30 4.69
C ASN A 229 9.36 7.19 3.19
N GLY A 230 8.70 8.03 2.39
CA GLY A 230 8.88 8.12 0.94
C GLY A 230 8.50 6.84 0.18
N ALA A 231 7.69 5.95 0.77
CA ALA A 231 7.37 4.65 0.17
C ALA A 231 6.82 4.76 -1.26
N PHE A 232 6.02 5.79 -1.54
CA PHE A 232 5.45 6.08 -2.86
C PHE A 232 5.91 7.43 -3.44
N GLU A 233 6.97 8.03 -2.87
CA GLU A 233 7.49 9.33 -3.34
C GLU A 233 7.74 9.31 -4.85
N GLY A 234 7.11 10.22 -5.59
CA GLY A 234 7.25 10.37 -7.04
C GLY A 234 6.53 9.31 -7.88
N CYS A 235 5.54 8.61 -7.34
CA CYS A 235 4.64 7.75 -8.12
C CYS A 235 3.64 8.63 -8.87
N ARG A 236 4.08 9.24 -9.98
CA ARG A 236 3.34 10.31 -10.67
C ARG A 236 2.02 9.87 -11.27
N ASP A 237 1.93 8.65 -11.80
CA ASP A 237 0.72 8.11 -12.44
C ASP A 237 -0.21 7.43 -11.42
N LEU A 238 0.11 7.43 -10.11
CA LEU A 238 -0.72 6.82 -9.09
C LEU A 238 -2.03 7.61 -8.93
N THR A 239 -3.13 6.99 -9.33
CA THR A 239 -4.48 7.60 -9.27
C THR A 239 -5.29 7.10 -8.10
N THR A 240 -5.12 5.84 -7.69
CA THR A 240 -5.99 5.18 -6.71
C THR A 240 -5.18 4.46 -5.64
N LEU A 241 -5.52 4.72 -4.39
CA LEU A 241 -4.86 4.14 -3.22
C LEU A 241 -5.89 3.48 -2.30
N TYR A 242 -5.69 2.20 -1.97
CA TYR A 242 -6.50 1.48 -0.98
C TYR A 242 -5.69 1.26 0.29
N LEU A 243 -6.21 1.72 1.43
CA LEU A 243 -5.58 1.68 2.75
C LEU A 243 -6.33 0.75 3.70
N PRO A 244 -5.61 -0.07 4.51
CA PRO A 244 -6.20 -1.05 5.42
C PRO A 244 -6.73 -0.43 6.72
N THR A 245 -7.63 -1.16 7.41
CA THR A 245 -8.13 -0.77 8.73
C THR A 245 -7.06 -0.74 9.82
N THR A 246 -6.00 -1.52 9.62
CA THR A 246 -4.88 -1.67 10.58
C THR A 246 -3.87 -0.53 10.56
N LEU A 247 -4.01 0.42 9.61
CA LEU A 247 -3.05 1.52 9.45
C LEU A 247 -3.06 2.45 10.68
N THR A 248 -1.89 2.68 11.25
CA THR A 248 -1.69 3.59 12.40
C THR A 248 -0.73 4.74 12.09
N THR A 249 0.16 4.59 11.10
CA THR A 249 1.20 5.59 10.85
C THR A 249 1.49 5.75 9.35
N LEU A 250 1.57 7.01 8.92
CA LEU A 250 2.10 7.43 7.63
C LEU A 250 3.33 8.31 7.87
N SER A 251 4.50 7.85 7.41
CA SER A 251 5.79 8.45 7.79
C SER A 251 6.40 9.36 6.73
N GLY A 252 6.91 10.49 7.14
CA GLY A 252 7.78 11.37 6.33
C GLY A 252 7.13 11.89 5.04
N THR A 253 7.73 11.56 3.89
CA THR A 253 7.32 12.06 2.56
C THR A 253 6.61 10.98 1.73
N THR A 254 5.79 10.14 2.38
CA THR A 254 5.23 8.90 1.80
C THR A 254 4.60 9.10 0.42
N PHE A 255 3.81 10.16 0.21
CA PHE A 255 3.11 10.41 -1.05
C PHE A 255 3.59 11.68 -1.78
N LYS A 256 4.75 12.21 -1.39
CA LYS A 256 5.29 13.38 -2.04
C LYS A 256 5.40 13.16 -3.56
N ASP A 257 5.02 14.16 -4.36
CA ASP A 257 5.05 14.14 -5.83
C ASP A 257 4.19 13.02 -6.48
N CYS A 258 3.13 12.52 -5.79
CA CYS A 258 2.08 11.68 -6.40
C CYS A 258 1.04 12.58 -7.09
N GLU A 259 1.43 13.20 -8.22
CA GLU A 259 0.73 14.31 -8.86
C GLU A 259 -0.67 13.93 -9.40
N SER A 260 -0.92 12.64 -9.67
CA SER A 260 -2.18 12.15 -10.25
C SER A 260 -3.13 11.51 -9.24
N LEU A 261 -2.81 11.54 -7.92
CA LEU A 261 -3.64 10.88 -6.92
C LEU A 261 -5.00 11.56 -6.81
N THR A 262 -6.06 10.86 -7.22
CA THR A 262 -7.45 11.36 -7.20
C THR A 262 -8.31 10.68 -6.16
N ASP A 263 -8.11 9.39 -5.92
CA ASP A 263 -9.01 8.59 -5.11
C ASP A 263 -8.25 7.85 -4.00
N VAL A 264 -8.64 8.08 -2.75
CA VAL A 264 -8.11 7.39 -1.57
C VAL A 264 -9.25 6.67 -0.88
N HIS A 265 -9.12 5.35 -0.76
CA HIS A 265 -10.09 4.49 -0.11
C HIS A 265 -9.49 3.96 1.21
N TYR A 266 -10.09 4.33 2.33
CA TYR A 266 -9.75 3.79 3.63
C TYR A 266 -10.80 2.76 4.06
N SER A 267 -10.37 1.55 4.34
CA SER A 267 -11.27 0.43 4.69
C SER A 267 -11.86 0.56 6.11
N GLY A 268 -11.20 1.31 6.99
CA GLY A 268 -11.68 1.58 8.35
C GLY A 268 -12.70 2.72 8.41
N ASN A 269 -13.22 3.00 9.61
CA ASN A 269 -14.14 4.10 9.85
C ASN A 269 -13.41 5.43 10.12
N ILE A 270 -14.16 6.54 10.14
CA ILE A 270 -13.60 7.89 10.32
C ILE A 270 -12.92 8.08 11.69
N ALA A 271 -13.36 7.37 12.74
CA ALA A 271 -12.73 7.42 14.05
C ALA A 271 -11.33 6.80 14.03
N GLN A 272 -11.18 5.68 13.35
CA GLN A 272 -9.88 5.04 13.15
C GLN A 272 -8.95 5.96 12.33
N TRP A 273 -9.48 6.57 11.25
CA TRP A 273 -8.70 7.51 10.45
C TRP A 273 -8.20 8.71 11.25
N CYS A 274 -9.05 9.32 12.09
CA CYS A 274 -8.65 10.43 12.97
C CYS A 274 -7.51 10.06 13.93
N SER A 275 -7.31 8.78 14.20
CA SER A 275 -6.25 8.26 15.08
C SER A 275 -4.95 7.92 14.34
N VAL A 276 -4.94 7.95 12.98
CA VAL A 276 -3.74 7.70 12.18
C VAL A 276 -2.74 8.83 12.42
N ARG A 277 -1.53 8.46 12.80
CA ARG A 277 -0.43 9.42 12.92
C ARG A 277 0.10 9.76 11.54
N ILE A 278 0.07 11.03 11.18
CA ILE A 278 0.62 11.56 9.92
C ILE A 278 1.73 12.52 10.29
N ASP A 279 2.98 12.17 9.95
CA ASP A 279 4.16 12.93 10.40
C ASP A 279 4.26 14.31 9.74
N PHE A 280 3.94 14.41 8.44
CA PHE A 280 4.06 15.63 7.64
C PHE A 280 2.97 15.70 6.57
N GLN A 281 2.75 16.89 6.01
CA GLN A 281 1.76 17.09 4.94
C GLN A 281 1.97 16.16 3.73
N ASP A 282 3.22 15.87 3.36
CA ASP A 282 3.58 15.03 2.23
C ASP A 282 3.34 13.52 2.51
N ALA A 283 2.99 13.19 3.76
CA ALA A 283 2.53 11.86 4.15
C ALA A 283 1.01 11.72 4.11
N SER A 284 0.26 12.84 4.06
CA SER A 284 -1.21 12.80 4.02
C SER A 284 -1.70 12.62 2.58
N PRO A 285 -2.30 11.48 2.23
CA PRO A 285 -2.79 11.26 0.87
C PRO A 285 -4.02 12.10 0.55
N THR A 286 -4.82 12.47 1.56
CA THR A 286 -6.00 13.34 1.39
C THR A 286 -5.65 14.76 0.97
N MET A 287 -4.42 15.22 1.23
CA MET A 287 -3.92 16.52 0.75
C MET A 287 -3.80 16.58 -0.77
N LEU A 288 -3.57 15.43 -1.40
CA LEU A 288 -3.38 15.30 -2.86
C LEU A 288 -4.69 14.91 -3.54
N ALA A 289 -5.42 13.97 -2.95
CA ALA A 289 -6.60 13.37 -3.55
C ALA A 289 -7.78 14.35 -3.67
N GLU A 290 -8.57 14.18 -4.73
CA GLU A 290 -9.84 14.87 -4.89
C GLU A 290 -10.96 14.22 -4.07
N ASN A 291 -10.88 12.90 -3.89
CA ASN A 291 -11.91 12.09 -3.27
C ASN A 291 -11.31 11.23 -2.15
N PHE A 292 -11.91 11.31 -0.98
CA PHE A 292 -11.59 10.44 0.14
C PHE A 292 -12.82 9.61 0.51
N TYR A 293 -12.64 8.29 0.56
CA TYR A 293 -13.70 7.33 0.87
C TYR A 293 -13.37 6.62 2.18
N VAL A 294 -14.36 6.51 3.05
CA VAL A 294 -14.32 5.80 4.32
C VAL A 294 -15.46 4.80 4.32
N GLU A 295 -15.19 3.51 4.57
CA GLU A 295 -16.21 2.44 4.48
C GLU A 295 -16.98 2.47 3.14
N GLY A 296 -16.32 2.88 2.06
CA GLY A 296 -16.90 3.00 0.73
C GLY A 296 -17.76 4.26 0.48
N ALA A 297 -18.00 5.08 1.51
CA ALA A 297 -18.73 6.35 1.39
C ALA A 297 -17.75 7.51 1.18
N ARG A 298 -18.05 8.39 0.22
CA ARG A 298 -17.26 9.60 0.01
C ARG A 298 -17.47 10.58 1.16
N ILE A 299 -16.37 11.15 1.66
CA ILE A 299 -16.40 12.17 2.72
C ILE A 299 -16.59 13.55 2.08
N GLU A 300 -17.78 14.11 2.23
CA GLU A 300 -18.15 15.43 1.70
C GLU A 300 -19.34 16.02 2.45
N GLY A 301 -19.61 17.33 2.25
CA GLY A 301 -20.71 18.03 2.91
C GLY A 301 -20.48 18.19 4.40
N ASP A 302 -21.57 18.08 5.17
CA ASP A 302 -21.56 18.21 6.62
C ASP A 302 -21.24 16.86 7.26
N ILE A 303 -20.14 16.79 8.02
CA ILE A 303 -19.72 15.56 8.68
C ILE A 303 -19.86 15.67 10.19
N THR A 304 -20.36 14.61 10.81
CA THR A 304 -20.40 14.46 12.27
C THR A 304 -19.43 13.34 12.65
N LEU A 305 -18.41 13.69 13.44
CA LEU A 305 -17.48 12.69 13.95
C LEU A 305 -18.16 11.89 15.07
N PRO A 306 -17.98 10.57 15.12
CA PRO A 306 -18.64 9.74 16.14
C PRO A 306 -18.03 9.95 17.53
N GLU A 307 -18.84 9.69 18.56
CA GLU A 307 -18.36 9.63 19.94
C GLU A 307 -17.27 8.56 20.11
N GLY A 308 -16.39 8.77 21.11
CA GLY A 308 -15.27 7.86 21.41
C GLY A 308 -13.95 8.24 20.74
N ILE A 309 -13.95 9.18 19.79
CA ILE A 309 -12.71 9.81 19.33
C ILE A 309 -12.20 10.72 20.43
N THR A 310 -10.92 10.59 20.82
CA THR A 310 -10.31 11.44 21.87
C THR A 310 -9.42 12.54 21.29
N ALA A 311 -8.97 12.38 20.04
CA ALA A 311 -8.16 13.37 19.37
C ALA A 311 -8.38 13.32 17.85
N ILE A 312 -8.23 14.47 17.18
CA ILE A 312 -8.08 14.56 15.74
C ILE A 312 -6.59 14.84 15.48
N GLY A 313 -5.89 13.90 14.84
CA GLY A 313 -4.45 13.99 14.59
C GLY A 313 -4.07 15.14 13.65
N SER A 314 -2.80 15.53 13.65
CA SER A 314 -2.28 16.50 12.67
C SER A 314 -2.43 15.94 11.25
N PHE A 315 -2.88 16.78 10.31
CA PHE A 315 -3.10 16.45 8.90
C PHE A 315 -4.15 15.37 8.60
N THR A 316 -4.85 14.78 9.59
CA THR A 316 -5.74 13.64 9.34
C THR A 316 -6.96 13.99 8.49
N LEU A 317 -7.55 15.16 8.68
CA LEU A 317 -8.68 15.65 7.89
C LEU A 317 -8.26 16.75 6.90
N ALA A 318 -6.95 16.93 6.69
CA ALA A 318 -6.44 17.91 5.75
C ALA A 318 -6.78 17.54 4.30
N GLY A 319 -7.01 18.53 3.44
CA GLY A 319 -7.29 18.34 2.02
C GLY A 319 -8.73 17.88 1.71
N LEU A 320 -9.60 17.75 2.70
CA LEU A 320 -11.02 17.41 2.48
C LEU A 320 -11.78 18.61 1.90
N ARG A 321 -11.51 18.95 0.64
CA ARG A 321 -11.98 20.18 -0.04
C ARG A 321 -13.48 20.27 -0.19
N ASN A 322 -14.22 19.14 -0.08
CA ASN A 322 -15.66 19.08 -0.25
C ASN A 322 -16.44 19.03 1.07
N VAL A 323 -15.76 19.02 2.21
CA VAL A 323 -16.39 19.10 3.54
C VAL A 323 -16.77 20.56 3.80
N THR A 324 -18.02 20.78 4.20
CA THR A 324 -18.60 22.11 4.45
C THR A 324 -18.67 22.44 5.92
N SER A 325 -18.88 21.45 6.77
CA SER A 325 -18.83 21.60 8.23
C SER A 325 -18.37 20.34 8.92
N VAL A 326 -17.90 20.49 10.17
CA VAL A 326 -17.52 19.38 11.04
C VAL A 326 -18.14 19.57 12.42
N THR A 327 -18.92 18.58 12.86
CA THR A 327 -19.33 18.45 14.25
C THR A 327 -18.35 17.54 14.97
N VAL A 328 -17.70 18.10 16.00
CA VAL A 328 -16.69 17.45 16.84
C VAL A 328 -17.34 17.04 18.16
N PRO A 329 -17.38 15.75 18.51
CA PRO A 329 -18.07 15.26 19.69
C PRO A 329 -17.35 15.67 20.98
N ALA A 330 -18.07 15.59 22.10
CA ALA A 330 -17.57 15.96 23.43
C ALA A 330 -16.37 15.12 23.90
N SER A 331 -16.22 13.94 23.37
CA SER A 331 -15.09 13.06 23.67
C SER A 331 -13.74 13.55 23.13
N VAL A 332 -13.72 14.46 22.15
CA VAL A 332 -12.48 14.98 21.55
C VAL A 332 -11.87 16.05 22.45
N VAL A 333 -10.70 15.75 22.99
CA VAL A 333 -9.96 16.67 23.88
C VAL A 333 -8.92 17.51 23.13
N SER A 334 -8.52 17.10 21.91
CA SER A 334 -7.51 17.85 21.15
C SER A 334 -7.68 17.73 19.63
N ILE A 335 -7.34 18.82 18.94
CA ILE A 335 -7.23 18.91 17.47
C ILE A 335 -5.79 19.31 17.13
N GLY A 336 -5.11 18.51 16.34
CA GLY A 336 -3.71 18.70 15.96
C GLY A 336 -3.47 19.86 15.00
N ASP A 337 -2.21 20.24 14.84
CA ASP A 337 -1.78 21.26 13.87
C ASP A 337 -2.13 20.81 12.44
N ASN A 338 -2.64 21.74 11.63
CA ASN A 338 -3.02 21.46 10.24
C ASN A 338 -4.07 20.37 10.06
N ALA A 339 -4.83 20.02 11.11
CA ALA A 339 -5.80 18.93 11.05
C ALA A 339 -6.83 19.10 9.91
N PHE A 340 -7.21 20.33 9.60
CA PHE A 340 -8.15 20.72 8.53
C PHE A 340 -7.50 21.58 7.44
N LYS A 341 -6.17 21.52 7.31
CA LYS A 341 -5.46 22.30 6.30
C LYS A 341 -6.04 22.04 4.89
N ASP A 342 -6.20 23.11 4.11
CA ASP A 342 -6.71 23.07 2.72
C ASP A 342 -8.15 22.47 2.59
N CYS A 343 -8.94 22.47 3.65
CA CYS A 343 -10.39 22.22 3.60
C CYS A 343 -11.11 23.48 3.09
N GLU A 344 -11.03 23.72 1.80
CA GLU A 344 -11.38 25.01 1.18
C GLU A 344 -12.86 25.45 1.40
N LYS A 345 -13.78 24.48 1.50
CA LYS A 345 -15.22 24.73 1.70
C LYS A 345 -15.64 24.66 3.16
N LEU A 346 -14.76 24.29 4.09
CA LEU A 346 -15.08 24.18 5.50
C LEU A 346 -15.42 25.57 6.08
N ALA A 347 -16.71 25.83 6.29
CA ALA A 347 -17.22 27.13 6.68
C ALA A 347 -17.36 27.28 8.20
N TYR A 348 -17.71 26.21 8.90
CA TYR A 348 -17.87 26.23 10.35
C TYR A 348 -17.56 24.90 11.02
N LEU A 349 -17.28 24.98 12.33
CA LEU A 349 -17.20 23.83 13.23
C LEU A 349 -18.23 23.96 14.35
N VAL A 350 -18.71 22.81 14.82
CA VAL A 350 -19.47 22.70 16.06
C VAL A 350 -18.65 21.86 17.04
N LEU A 351 -18.30 22.43 18.18
CA LEU A 351 -17.56 21.76 19.26
C LEU A 351 -18.53 21.43 20.40
N GLN A 352 -18.74 20.15 20.67
CA GLN A 352 -19.65 19.66 21.69
C GLN A 352 -19.01 19.49 23.06
N GLY A 353 -17.73 19.86 23.23
CA GLY A 353 -17.00 19.77 24.50
C GLY A 353 -15.74 20.60 24.52
N SER A 354 -15.02 20.49 25.65
CA SER A 354 -13.80 21.25 25.94
C SER A 354 -12.60 20.75 25.13
N THR A 355 -12.54 21.15 23.88
CA THR A 355 -11.50 20.74 22.92
C THR A 355 -10.36 21.76 22.86
N HIS A 356 -9.11 21.32 22.95
CA HIS A 356 -7.93 22.16 22.74
C HIS A 356 -7.50 22.14 21.26
N ALA A 357 -7.21 23.31 20.70
CA ALA A 357 -6.65 23.40 19.35
C ALA A 357 -5.12 23.45 19.37
N GLY A 358 -4.49 22.84 18.39
CA GLY A 358 -3.09 23.08 18.03
C GLY A 358 -2.86 24.53 17.57
N SER A 359 -1.64 24.85 17.22
CA SER A 359 -1.24 26.25 16.92
C SER A 359 -1.93 26.80 15.68
N ASN A 360 -2.20 25.98 14.68
CA ASN A 360 -2.91 26.38 13.44
C ASN A 360 -3.60 25.18 12.78
N PRO A 361 -4.81 24.77 13.24
CA PRO A 361 -5.52 23.63 12.68
C PRO A 361 -6.20 23.91 11.33
N PHE A 362 -6.38 25.19 10.90
CA PHE A 362 -7.21 25.60 9.76
C PHE A 362 -6.50 26.41 8.66
N PRO A 363 -5.25 26.11 8.26
CA PRO A 363 -4.65 26.89 7.18
C PRO A 363 -5.44 26.68 5.87
N ASN A 364 -5.69 27.79 5.15
CA ASN A 364 -6.38 27.78 3.85
C ASN A 364 -7.79 27.16 3.91
N THR A 365 -8.56 27.49 4.93
CA THR A 365 -9.97 27.09 5.05
C THR A 365 -10.90 28.30 4.90
N ALA A 366 -12.19 28.03 4.68
CA ALA A 366 -13.24 29.03 4.70
C ALA A 366 -13.86 29.26 6.09
N VAL A 367 -13.31 28.66 7.14
CA VAL A 367 -13.87 28.73 8.51
C VAL A 367 -14.03 30.18 8.97
N LYS A 368 -15.28 30.56 9.28
CA LYS A 368 -15.66 31.86 9.82
C LYS A 368 -16.34 31.74 11.16
N HIS A 369 -16.92 30.59 11.47
CA HIS A 369 -17.72 30.39 12.66
C HIS A 369 -17.31 29.13 13.39
N ILE A 370 -17.16 29.23 14.71
CA ILE A 370 -16.94 28.09 15.60
C ILE A 370 -18.01 28.14 16.66
N TYR A 371 -18.93 27.20 16.62
CA TYR A 371 -20.05 27.08 17.53
C TYR A 371 -19.64 26.15 18.69
N LEU A 372 -19.76 26.65 19.90
CA LEU A 372 -19.51 25.94 21.14
C LEU A 372 -20.83 25.59 21.81
N THR A 373 -20.99 24.35 22.26
CA THR A 373 -22.16 24.01 23.11
C THR A 373 -22.02 24.57 24.51
N ASP A 374 -20.80 24.81 24.96
CA ASP A 374 -20.49 25.39 26.26
C ASP A 374 -20.89 26.90 26.31
N THR A 375 -21.26 27.36 27.51
CA THR A 375 -21.43 28.80 27.75
C THR A 375 -20.09 29.52 27.67
N ARG A 376 -20.12 30.84 27.57
CA ARG A 376 -18.91 31.64 27.54
C ARG A 376 -18.05 31.45 28.79
N GLU A 377 -18.66 31.29 29.95
CA GLU A 377 -17.96 31.10 31.22
C GLU A 377 -17.24 29.77 31.28
N ASP A 378 -17.91 28.69 30.86
CA ASP A 378 -17.32 27.33 30.81
C ASP A 378 -16.20 27.23 29.80
N ALA A 379 -16.31 27.91 28.67
CA ALA A 379 -15.31 27.90 27.58
C ALA A 379 -14.00 28.66 27.92
N LEU A 380 -13.99 29.55 28.92
CA LEU A 380 -12.81 30.34 29.28
C LEU A 380 -11.57 29.48 29.60
N SER A 381 -11.77 28.25 30.09
CA SER A 381 -10.67 27.35 30.47
C SER A 381 -9.85 26.85 29.27
N TYR A 382 -10.43 26.74 28.07
CA TYR A 382 -9.76 26.17 26.89
C TYR A 382 -9.71 27.10 25.67
N ILE A 383 -10.59 28.14 25.61
CA ILE A 383 -10.69 29.01 24.43
C ILE A 383 -9.39 29.80 24.15
N ALA A 384 -8.56 30.01 25.19
CA ALA A 384 -7.26 30.67 25.02
C ALA A 384 -6.34 29.92 24.05
N TYR A 385 -6.45 28.61 23.97
CA TYR A 385 -5.69 27.76 23.03
C TYR A 385 -6.12 27.99 21.57
N TRP A 386 -7.34 28.46 21.36
CA TRP A 386 -7.89 28.74 20.04
C TRP A 386 -7.56 30.14 19.52
N ALA A 387 -7.09 31.04 20.38
CA ALA A 387 -6.87 32.44 20.01
C ALA A 387 -5.91 32.61 18.81
N GLY A 388 -4.85 31.80 18.73
CA GLY A 388 -3.93 31.79 17.58
C GLY A 388 -4.57 31.24 16.32
N ALA A 389 -5.27 30.11 16.44
CA ALA A 389 -5.96 29.44 15.36
C ALA A 389 -7.05 30.31 14.74
N CYS A 390 -7.89 30.92 15.57
CA CYS A 390 -8.98 31.81 15.12
C CYS A 390 -8.48 33.09 14.50
N LYS A 391 -7.40 33.67 15.05
CA LYS A 391 -6.79 34.87 14.47
C LYS A 391 -6.27 34.64 13.06
N SER A 392 -5.64 33.49 12.80
CA SER A 392 -5.17 33.12 11.46
C SER A 392 -6.30 32.84 10.48
N ALA A 393 -7.38 32.23 10.91
CA ALA A 393 -8.55 31.93 10.07
C ALA A 393 -9.50 33.12 9.93
N GLY A 394 -9.45 34.11 10.84
CA GLY A 394 -10.44 35.19 10.97
C GLY A 394 -11.81 34.66 11.41
N ALA A 395 -11.84 33.63 12.26
CA ALA A 395 -13.03 32.96 12.72
C ALA A 395 -13.54 33.58 14.04
N GLU A 396 -14.87 33.55 14.22
CA GLU A 396 -15.59 34.03 15.39
C GLU A 396 -16.16 32.87 16.19
N PHE A 397 -16.22 33.04 17.53
CA PHE A 397 -16.87 32.10 18.44
C PHE A 397 -18.28 32.46 18.72
N HIS A 398 -19.17 31.44 18.74
CA HIS A 398 -20.56 31.51 19.16
C HIS A 398 -20.79 30.54 20.30
N TYR A 399 -21.19 31.03 21.47
CA TYR A 399 -21.37 30.24 22.68
C TYR A 399 -22.79 29.66 22.74
N GLY A 400 -23.02 28.58 23.46
CA GLY A 400 -24.25 27.79 23.45
C GLY A 400 -25.52 28.54 23.81
N ASP A 401 -25.42 29.68 24.47
CA ASP A 401 -26.54 30.59 24.75
C ASP A 401 -26.91 31.52 23.58
N ALA A 402 -26.02 31.71 22.62
CA ALA A 402 -26.13 32.65 21.50
C ALA A 402 -26.56 32.02 20.16
N TRP A 403 -26.65 30.70 20.05
CA TRP A 403 -26.96 30.01 18.80
C TRP A 403 -27.90 28.82 19.01
N GLU A 404 -28.50 28.32 17.92
CA GLU A 404 -29.32 27.12 17.88
C GLU A 404 -29.26 26.51 16.48
N TYR A 405 -29.77 25.29 16.32
CA TYR A 405 -29.91 24.68 15.00
C TYR A 405 -31.20 25.14 14.34
N ASP A 406 -31.17 25.44 13.06
CA ASP A 406 -32.34 25.64 12.22
C ASP A 406 -33.07 24.31 11.93
N GLU A 407 -34.16 24.38 11.15
CA GLU A 407 -34.96 23.21 10.76
C GLU A 407 -34.20 22.18 9.93
N ASN A 408 -33.06 22.56 9.33
CA ASN A 408 -32.18 21.71 8.53
C ASN A 408 -30.95 21.18 9.32
N GLY A 409 -30.88 21.55 10.62
CA GLY A 409 -29.75 21.19 11.47
C GLY A 409 -28.49 22.06 11.26
N VAL A 410 -28.63 23.22 10.63
CA VAL A 410 -27.54 24.18 10.44
C VAL A 410 -27.49 25.13 11.63
N PRO A 411 -26.32 25.37 12.27
CA PRO A 411 -26.23 26.32 13.37
C PRO A 411 -26.46 27.76 12.88
N GLN A 412 -27.28 28.49 13.60
CA GLN A 412 -27.59 29.89 13.35
C GLN A 412 -27.59 30.69 14.66
N LEU A 413 -27.32 31.98 14.58
CA LEU A 413 -27.44 32.86 15.72
C LEU A 413 -28.93 33.04 16.10
N LYS A 414 -29.22 33.03 17.39
CA LYS A 414 -30.56 33.38 17.90
C LYS A 414 -30.86 34.81 17.56
N GLU A 415 -32.09 35.07 17.13
CA GLU A 415 -32.58 36.43 16.98
C GLU A 415 -32.68 37.08 18.38
N GLU A 416 -32.17 38.31 18.55
CA GLU A 416 -32.23 39.08 19.79
C GLU A 416 -33.67 39.46 20.19
#